data_2bb3440d1017fcde75df911dcd38a0d6
#
_entry.id   2bb3440d1017fcde75df911dcd38a0d6
#
_cell.length_a   1.000
_cell.length_b   1.000
_cell.length_c   1.000
_cell.angle_alpha   90.00
_cell.angle_beta   90.00
_cell.angle_gamma   90.00
#
_symmetry.space_group_name_H-M   'P 1'
#
loop_
_entity.id
_entity.type
_entity.pdbx_description
1 polymer ?
#
loop_
_entity_poly.entity_id
_entity_poly.type
_entity_poly.pdbx_seq_one_letter_code
_entity_poly.pdbx_strand_id
1 'polypeptide(L)'
;MKTERENYLKLINTIVNEYVNTPNEEKSLTKLQEKYGIKRKTIAENLKRRGIEIIKNKVPRLNEHIFDIIDTEEKAYWLGFWYADGCVEANRYRLCINLGIKDINHLYKMRTFLELKNQVNTYKTGKYDMCRLYVTNQHIWEQLINLGCTPQKSLTLTFPDEKIFASKNLIYDFIRGYCDGDGCLGLYIKKGHETSELSMVGTLEFLKDLQKFLGIEGHIRNKSYDGYHNNAYELKYSNFKARQVSRLLYENSSVYLDRKYDIYESFCRFEEESPRAKSSKISRRWDANTEVTSEITQGLEAPQRVEGE
;
A
#
# COMPACT_ATOMS: atom_id res chain seq x y z
N MET A 1 -53.69 2.46 20.39
CA MET A 1 -53.24 1.06 20.21
C MET A 1 -53.64 0.43 18.86
N LYS A 2 -54.93 0.37 18.49
CA LYS A 2 -55.35 -0.25 17.21
C LYS A 2 -54.80 0.50 15.99
N THR A 3 -54.88 1.81 15.99
CA THR A 3 -54.39 2.72 14.92
C THR A 3 -52.86 2.73 14.78
N GLU A 4 -52.10 2.65 15.87
CA GLU A 4 -50.63 2.60 15.84
C GLU A 4 -50.12 1.28 15.24
N ARG A 5 -50.78 0.16 15.60
CA ARG A 5 -50.47 -1.15 15.01
C ARG A 5 -50.77 -1.20 13.51
N GLU A 6 -51.84 -0.58 13.07
CA GLU A 6 -52.21 -0.47 11.66
C GLU A 6 -51.21 0.39 10.89
N ASN A 7 -50.77 1.52 11.45
CA ASN A 7 -49.74 2.37 10.86
C ASN A 7 -48.37 1.67 10.77
N TYR A 8 -47.98 0.92 11.81
CA TYR A 8 -46.75 0.14 11.79
C TYR A 8 -46.79 -0.95 10.71
N LEU A 9 -47.91 -1.68 10.54
CA LEU A 9 -48.08 -2.69 9.52
C LEU A 9 -48.02 -2.10 8.10
N LYS A 10 -48.61 -0.91 7.89
CA LYS A 10 -48.52 -0.16 6.63
C LYS A 10 -47.05 0.18 6.32
N LEU A 11 -46.31 0.70 7.30
CA LEU A 11 -44.90 1.02 7.15
C LEU A 11 -44.06 -0.20 6.78
N ILE A 12 -44.23 -1.33 7.47
CA ILE A 12 -43.55 -2.57 7.15
C ILE A 12 -43.90 -3.06 5.74
N ASN A 13 -45.16 -2.94 5.30
CA ASN A 13 -45.54 -3.32 3.93
C ASN A 13 -44.86 -2.42 2.90
N THR A 14 -44.75 -1.11 3.15
CA THR A 14 -44.01 -0.19 2.27
C THR A 14 -42.57 -0.57 2.16
N ILE A 15 -41.88 -0.87 3.28
CA ILE A 15 -40.48 -1.30 3.31
C ILE A 15 -40.28 -2.61 2.51
N VAL A 16 -41.16 -3.57 2.71
CA VAL A 16 -41.11 -4.86 2.00
C VAL A 16 -41.32 -4.69 0.50
N ASN A 17 -42.29 -3.89 0.09
CA ASN A 17 -42.56 -3.60 -1.33
C ASN A 17 -41.38 -2.88 -1.98
N GLU A 18 -40.78 -1.89 -1.29
CA GLU A 18 -39.57 -1.23 -1.79
C GLU A 18 -38.43 -2.24 -1.96
N TYR A 19 -38.20 -3.11 -0.97
CA TYR A 19 -37.16 -4.13 -1.07
C TYR A 19 -37.39 -5.09 -2.26
N VAL A 20 -38.62 -5.54 -2.49
CA VAL A 20 -38.96 -6.45 -3.60
C VAL A 20 -38.72 -5.79 -4.95
N ASN A 21 -39.15 -4.54 -5.10
CA ASN A 21 -39.07 -3.78 -6.36
C ASN A 21 -37.69 -3.16 -6.63
N THR A 22 -36.79 -3.16 -5.65
CA THR A 22 -35.40 -2.69 -5.84
C THR A 22 -34.63 -3.72 -6.64
N PRO A 23 -33.80 -3.34 -7.66
CA PRO A 23 -32.92 -4.25 -8.36
C PRO A 23 -32.00 -5.01 -7.39
N ASN A 24 -31.66 -6.27 -7.72
CA ASN A 24 -30.93 -7.14 -6.79
C ASN A 24 -29.59 -6.56 -6.35
N GLU A 25 -28.86 -5.92 -7.24
CA GLU A 25 -27.59 -5.25 -7.02
C GLU A 25 -27.67 -4.05 -6.06
N GLU A 26 -28.85 -3.43 -5.95
CA GLU A 26 -29.09 -2.25 -5.10
C GLU A 26 -29.73 -2.58 -3.75
N LYS A 27 -30.23 -3.81 -3.57
CA LYS A 27 -30.91 -4.23 -2.33
C LYS A 27 -30.03 -4.07 -1.10
N SER A 28 -30.43 -3.28 -0.14
CA SER A 28 -29.67 -3.05 1.08
C SER A 28 -30.59 -2.82 2.30
N LEU A 29 -30.49 -3.73 3.27
CA LEU A 29 -31.20 -3.57 4.54
C LEU A 29 -30.68 -2.38 5.35
N THR A 30 -29.44 -1.96 5.13
CA THR A 30 -28.85 -0.79 5.79
C THR A 30 -29.47 0.49 5.26
N LYS A 31 -29.59 0.64 3.94
CA LYS A 31 -30.27 1.80 3.32
C LYS A 31 -31.73 1.91 3.78
N LEU A 32 -32.45 0.78 3.89
CA LEU A 32 -33.82 0.77 4.38
C LEU A 32 -33.91 1.15 5.87
N GLN A 33 -32.96 0.69 6.71
CA GLN A 33 -32.89 1.13 8.11
C GLN A 33 -32.67 2.64 8.21
N GLU A 34 -31.74 3.20 7.45
CA GLU A 34 -31.43 4.63 7.43
C GLU A 34 -32.67 5.46 6.97
N LYS A 35 -33.33 4.98 5.92
CA LYS A 35 -34.50 5.67 5.34
C LYS A 35 -35.74 5.66 6.25
N TYR A 36 -36.03 4.50 6.88
CA TYR A 36 -37.27 4.27 7.60
C TYR A 36 -37.13 4.21 9.13
N GLY A 37 -35.91 4.24 9.68
CA GLY A 37 -35.67 4.16 11.12
C GLY A 37 -35.96 2.78 11.74
N ILE A 38 -36.24 1.75 10.94
CA ILE A 38 -36.57 0.39 11.41
C ILE A 38 -35.28 -0.46 11.45
N LYS A 39 -35.02 -1.13 12.57
CA LYS A 39 -33.81 -1.97 12.73
C LYS A 39 -33.72 -3.04 11.64
N ARG A 40 -32.52 -3.23 11.08
CA ARG A 40 -32.23 -4.25 10.06
C ARG A 40 -32.76 -5.64 10.42
N LYS A 41 -32.62 -6.05 11.69
CA LYS A 41 -33.13 -7.35 12.18
C LYS A 41 -34.64 -7.46 11.97
N THR A 42 -35.39 -6.43 12.32
CA THR A 42 -36.85 -6.38 12.16
C THR A 42 -37.25 -6.43 10.69
N ILE A 43 -36.55 -5.70 9.80
CA ILE A 43 -36.80 -5.76 8.35
C ILE A 43 -36.53 -7.18 7.83
N ALA A 44 -35.39 -7.77 8.19
CA ALA A 44 -35.01 -9.12 7.80
C ALA A 44 -36.03 -10.18 8.24
N GLU A 45 -36.51 -10.11 9.46
CA GLU A 45 -37.53 -11.02 9.98
C GLU A 45 -38.86 -10.90 9.23
N ASN A 46 -39.26 -9.70 8.86
CA ASN A 46 -40.48 -9.45 8.09
C ASN A 46 -40.37 -9.95 6.65
N LEU A 47 -39.22 -9.83 6.00
CA LEU A 47 -38.94 -10.41 4.68
C LEU A 47 -39.01 -11.95 4.74
N LYS A 48 -38.29 -12.55 5.70
CA LYS A 48 -38.29 -14.02 5.90
C LYS A 48 -39.69 -14.58 6.17
N ARG A 49 -40.50 -13.93 7.02
CA ARG A 49 -41.89 -14.37 7.29
C ARG A 49 -42.77 -14.35 6.03
N ARG A 50 -42.42 -13.60 5.02
CA ARG A 50 -43.12 -13.51 3.73
C ARG A 50 -42.48 -14.39 2.63
N GLY A 51 -41.49 -15.22 2.99
CA GLY A 51 -40.78 -16.07 2.04
C GLY A 51 -39.88 -15.29 1.06
N ILE A 52 -39.56 -14.02 1.37
CA ILE A 52 -38.69 -13.20 0.52
C ILE A 52 -37.24 -13.45 0.87
N GLU A 53 -36.46 -13.87 -0.12
CA GLU A 53 -35.04 -14.08 0.03
C GLU A 53 -34.31 -12.76 0.27
N ILE A 54 -33.41 -12.75 1.25
CA ILE A 54 -32.57 -11.60 1.54
C ILE A 54 -31.30 -11.74 0.70
N ILE A 55 -31.23 -10.91 -0.34
CA ILE A 55 -30.05 -10.83 -1.19
C ILE A 55 -28.92 -10.13 -0.39
N LYS A 56 -27.88 -10.87 -0.15
CA LYS A 56 -26.64 -10.35 0.44
C LYS A 56 -25.80 -9.80 -0.72
N ASN A 57 -26.05 -8.56 -1.11
CA ASN A 57 -25.14 -7.88 -2.01
C ASN A 57 -23.79 -7.76 -1.28
N LYS A 58 -22.86 -8.61 -1.64
CA LYS A 58 -21.45 -8.41 -1.38
C LYS A 58 -21.00 -7.30 -2.32
N VAL A 59 -21.32 -6.03 -2.01
CA VAL A 59 -20.57 -4.93 -2.63
C VAL A 59 -19.11 -5.20 -2.29
N PRO A 60 -18.23 -5.35 -3.28
CA PRO A 60 -16.81 -5.52 -3.00
C PRO A 60 -16.41 -4.44 -2.01
N ARG A 61 -15.88 -4.85 -0.85
CA ARG A 61 -15.47 -3.90 0.19
C ARG A 61 -14.13 -3.28 -0.11
N LEU A 62 -13.43 -3.83 -1.12
CA LEU A 62 -12.13 -3.42 -1.60
C LEU A 62 -11.85 -4.14 -2.93
N ASN A 63 -10.87 -3.66 -3.68
CA ASN A 63 -10.32 -4.37 -4.83
C ASN A 63 -9.33 -5.44 -4.33
N GLU A 64 -9.77 -6.70 -4.26
CA GLU A 64 -8.96 -7.79 -3.71
C GLU A 64 -7.85 -8.27 -4.65
N HIS A 65 -7.93 -7.95 -5.94
CA HIS A 65 -6.97 -8.34 -6.97
C HIS A 65 -5.89 -7.30 -7.24
N ILE A 66 -5.83 -6.23 -6.43
CA ILE A 66 -4.98 -5.08 -6.71
C ILE A 66 -3.48 -5.39 -6.69
N PHE A 67 -3.07 -6.42 -5.92
CA PHE A 67 -1.67 -6.87 -5.82
C PHE A 67 -1.38 -8.17 -6.60
N ASP A 68 -2.29 -8.66 -7.44
CA ASP A 68 -2.04 -9.88 -8.22
C ASP A 68 -0.90 -9.68 -9.24
N ILE A 69 -0.77 -8.47 -9.77
CA ILE A 69 0.31 -8.08 -10.70
C ILE A 69 0.80 -6.69 -10.28
N ILE A 70 2.12 -6.54 -10.12
CA ILE A 70 2.75 -5.25 -9.82
C ILE A 70 3.19 -4.59 -11.12
N ASP A 71 2.26 -3.90 -11.78
CA ASP A 71 2.38 -3.33 -13.13
C ASP A 71 2.26 -1.79 -13.17
N THR A 72 1.96 -1.15 -12.05
CA THR A 72 1.83 0.32 -11.95
C THR A 72 2.67 0.89 -10.82
N GLU A 73 3.00 2.20 -10.95
CA GLU A 73 3.68 2.98 -9.93
C GLU A 73 2.99 2.84 -8.56
N GLU A 74 1.66 3.02 -8.52
CA GLU A 74 0.91 2.95 -7.26
C GLU A 74 1.01 1.58 -6.60
N LYS A 75 0.85 0.49 -7.36
CA LYS A 75 0.95 -0.87 -6.81
C LYS A 75 2.35 -1.16 -6.25
N ALA A 76 3.40 -0.77 -6.97
CA ALA A 76 4.77 -0.92 -6.52
C ALA A 76 5.04 -0.07 -5.27
N TYR A 77 4.62 1.19 -5.27
CA TYR A 77 4.75 2.10 -4.13
C TYR A 77 4.06 1.53 -2.87
N TRP A 78 2.79 1.15 -2.98
CA TRP A 78 2.05 0.62 -1.84
C TRP A 78 2.60 -0.72 -1.37
N LEU A 79 3.12 -1.57 -2.26
CA LEU A 79 3.84 -2.77 -1.84
C LEU A 79 5.07 -2.41 -0.97
N GLY A 80 5.87 -1.45 -1.40
CA GLY A 80 7.01 -0.94 -0.62
C GLY A 80 6.59 -0.37 0.74
N PHE A 81 5.49 0.35 0.79
CA PHE A 81 4.95 0.89 2.03
C PHE A 81 4.42 -0.23 2.97
N TRP A 82 3.82 -1.31 2.41
CA TRP A 82 3.47 -2.52 3.17
C TRP A 82 4.72 -3.24 3.70
N TYR A 83 5.82 -3.26 2.96
CA TYR A 83 7.09 -3.80 3.42
C TYR A 83 7.65 -3.04 4.63
N ALA A 84 7.47 -1.74 4.70
CA ALA A 84 7.88 -0.89 5.82
C ALA A 84 6.87 -1.00 6.98
N ASP A 85 5.81 -0.24 6.93
CA ASP A 85 4.86 0.00 8.02
C ASP A 85 3.73 -1.04 8.13
N GLY A 86 3.61 -1.96 7.15
CA GLY A 86 2.55 -2.96 7.12
C GLY A 86 2.70 -4.02 8.21
N CYS A 87 1.62 -4.26 8.95
CA CYS A 87 1.50 -5.36 9.90
C CYS A 87 0.60 -6.45 9.33
N VAL A 88 1.10 -7.68 9.27
CA VAL A 88 0.40 -8.88 8.79
C VAL A 88 0.18 -9.80 9.97
N GLU A 89 -1.09 -10.05 10.33
CA GLU A 89 -1.42 -10.97 11.43
C GLU A 89 -1.33 -12.43 10.95
N ALA A 90 -0.58 -13.28 11.66
CA ALA A 90 -0.30 -14.65 11.24
C ALA A 90 -1.54 -15.57 11.20
N ASN A 91 -2.48 -15.39 12.14
CA ASN A 91 -3.62 -16.31 12.36
C ASN A 91 -4.96 -15.74 11.92
N ARG A 92 -4.95 -14.61 11.24
CA ARG A 92 -6.14 -13.91 10.76
C ARG A 92 -5.83 -13.28 9.41
N TYR A 93 -6.76 -13.31 8.49
CA TYR A 93 -6.63 -12.60 7.21
C TYR A 93 -6.76 -11.08 7.40
N ARG A 94 -6.00 -10.55 8.36
CA ARG A 94 -6.01 -9.14 8.72
C ARG A 94 -4.65 -8.51 8.51
N LEU A 95 -4.71 -7.35 7.92
CA LEU A 95 -3.59 -6.46 7.65
C LEU A 95 -3.87 -5.12 8.32
N CYS A 96 -2.86 -4.43 8.81
CA CYS A 96 -3.04 -3.08 9.32
C CYS A 96 -1.80 -2.22 9.06
N ILE A 97 -2.05 -0.91 8.95
CA ILE A 97 -1.01 0.12 8.97
C ILE A 97 -1.38 1.10 10.07
N ASN A 98 -0.37 1.46 10.88
CA ASN A 98 -0.49 2.43 11.96
C ASN A 98 0.50 3.56 11.70
N LEU A 99 0.00 4.80 11.66
CA LEU A 99 0.82 6.00 11.47
C LEU A 99 0.55 7.02 12.57
N GLY A 100 1.45 7.97 12.73
CA GLY A 100 1.15 9.17 13.50
C GLY A 100 0.04 9.98 12.83
N ILE A 101 -0.78 10.67 13.60
CA ILE A 101 -1.94 11.43 13.11
C ILE A 101 -1.57 12.46 12.02
N LYS A 102 -0.35 12.99 12.04
CA LYS A 102 0.16 13.91 11.02
C LYS A 102 0.17 13.33 9.60
N ASP A 103 0.24 12.00 9.50
CA ASP A 103 0.29 11.27 8.23
C ASP A 103 -1.08 10.63 7.87
N ILE A 104 -2.19 11.06 8.49
CA ILE A 104 -3.53 10.48 8.26
C ILE A 104 -3.97 10.55 6.79
N ASN A 105 -3.60 11.62 6.08
CA ASN A 105 -3.92 11.78 4.67
C ASN A 105 -3.30 10.66 3.81
N HIS A 106 -2.16 10.14 4.22
CA HIS A 106 -1.52 9.02 3.55
C HIS A 106 -2.34 7.73 3.66
N LEU A 107 -2.98 7.47 4.82
CA LEU A 107 -3.94 6.38 4.96
C LEU A 107 -5.21 6.59 4.13
N TYR A 108 -5.66 7.83 3.92
CA TYR A 108 -6.76 8.11 2.99
C TYR A 108 -6.37 7.84 1.53
N LYS A 109 -5.13 8.16 1.10
CA LYS A 109 -4.61 7.79 -0.23
C LYS A 109 -4.62 6.26 -0.39
N MET A 110 -4.08 5.50 0.57
CA MET A 110 -4.10 4.03 0.56
C MET A 110 -5.53 3.47 0.54
N ARG A 111 -6.42 4.01 1.34
CA ARG A 111 -7.82 3.61 1.36
C ARG A 111 -8.47 3.77 -0.02
N THR A 112 -8.20 4.88 -0.70
CA THR A 112 -8.69 5.15 -2.06
C THR A 112 -8.10 4.16 -3.06
N PHE A 113 -6.80 3.93 -3.03
CA PHE A 113 -6.11 2.95 -3.86
C PHE A 113 -6.69 1.54 -3.72
N LEU A 114 -6.96 1.09 -2.50
CA LEU A 114 -7.57 -0.22 -2.22
C LEU A 114 -9.07 -0.27 -2.52
N GLU A 115 -9.69 0.83 -2.94
CA GLU A 115 -11.15 0.98 -3.05
C GLU A 115 -11.89 0.58 -1.76
N LEU A 116 -11.22 0.78 -0.62
CA LEU A 116 -11.67 0.27 0.67
C LEU A 116 -12.77 1.16 1.26
N LYS A 117 -13.88 0.56 1.67
CA LYS A 117 -15.02 1.27 2.30
C LYS A 117 -14.86 1.49 3.80
N ASN A 118 -13.88 0.82 4.43
CA ASN A 118 -13.61 1.00 5.85
C ASN A 118 -13.12 2.43 6.15
N GLN A 119 -13.39 2.90 7.36
CA GLN A 119 -12.88 4.19 7.81
C GLN A 119 -11.46 4.07 8.33
N VAL A 120 -10.69 5.14 8.18
CA VAL A 120 -9.44 5.33 8.92
C VAL A 120 -9.81 5.67 10.36
N ASN A 121 -9.32 4.87 11.30
CA ASN A 121 -9.60 5.05 12.73
C ASN A 121 -8.50 5.88 13.39
N THR A 122 -8.87 6.79 14.28
CA THR A 122 -7.94 7.55 15.12
C THR A 122 -8.00 7.05 16.56
N TYR A 123 -6.86 7.06 17.26
CA TYR A 123 -6.77 6.61 18.64
C TYR A 123 -5.55 7.24 19.32
N LYS A 124 -5.50 7.16 20.65
CA LYS A 124 -4.36 7.64 21.43
C LYS A 124 -3.55 6.48 21.97
N THR A 125 -2.23 6.60 21.91
CA THR A 125 -1.27 5.70 22.57
C THR A 125 -0.35 6.54 23.45
N GLY A 126 -0.59 6.52 24.75
CA GLY A 126 0.07 7.44 25.67
C GLY A 126 -0.19 8.91 25.29
N LYS A 127 0.86 9.67 25.00
CA LYS A 127 0.79 11.07 24.57
C LYS A 127 0.66 11.28 23.06
N TYR A 128 0.69 10.21 22.27
CA TYR A 128 0.70 10.29 20.81
C TYR A 128 -0.69 10.05 20.25
N ASP A 129 -1.09 10.93 19.34
CA ASP A 129 -2.27 10.73 18.49
C ASP A 129 -1.86 9.91 17.28
N MET A 130 -2.58 8.82 17.05
CA MET A 130 -2.31 7.83 16.01
C MET A 130 -3.50 7.65 15.09
N CYS A 131 -3.25 7.16 13.89
CA CYS A 131 -4.28 6.72 12.95
C CYS A 131 -3.96 5.32 12.43
N ARG A 132 -5.02 4.60 12.03
CA ARG A 132 -4.93 3.19 11.63
C ARG A 132 -5.90 2.86 10.52
N LEU A 133 -5.44 2.06 9.57
CA LEU A 133 -6.27 1.43 8.55
C LEU A 133 -6.19 -0.10 8.69
N TYR A 134 -7.35 -0.76 8.73
CA TYR A 134 -7.46 -2.21 8.70
C TYR A 134 -7.97 -2.71 7.36
N VAL A 135 -7.35 -3.78 6.86
CA VAL A 135 -7.83 -4.57 5.73
C VAL A 135 -8.05 -6.00 6.21
N THR A 136 -9.24 -6.55 5.97
CA THR A 136 -9.56 -7.95 6.29
C THR A 136 -10.06 -8.61 5.01
N ASN A 137 -9.17 -9.32 4.34
CA ASN A 137 -9.45 -10.05 3.11
C ASN A 137 -8.39 -11.14 2.95
N GLN A 138 -8.83 -12.36 2.65
CA GLN A 138 -7.95 -13.51 2.51
C GLN A 138 -7.05 -13.38 1.29
N HIS A 139 -7.59 -13.00 0.13
CA HIS A 139 -6.82 -12.92 -1.12
C HIS A 139 -5.69 -11.91 -1.03
N ILE A 140 -5.96 -10.65 -0.61
CA ILE A 140 -4.90 -9.64 -0.41
C ILE A 140 -3.87 -10.10 0.63
N TRP A 141 -4.30 -10.75 1.70
CA TRP A 141 -3.40 -11.26 2.72
C TRP A 141 -2.43 -12.30 2.12
N GLU A 142 -2.96 -13.29 1.36
CA GLU A 142 -2.16 -14.32 0.68
C GLU A 142 -1.22 -13.69 -0.36
N GLN A 143 -1.70 -12.74 -1.17
CA GLN A 143 -0.88 -12.04 -2.15
C GLN A 143 0.29 -11.28 -1.49
N LEU A 144 0.04 -10.51 -0.45
CA LEU A 144 1.11 -9.78 0.25
C LEU A 144 2.12 -10.72 0.89
N ILE A 145 1.69 -11.89 1.44
CA ILE A 145 2.61 -12.92 1.92
C ILE A 145 3.49 -13.45 0.78
N ASN A 146 2.88 -13.82 -0.35
CA ASN A 146 3.60 -14.34 -1.53
C ASN A 146 4.58 -13.30 -2.10
N LEU A 147 4.24 -12.03 -2.01
CA LEU A 147 5.08 -10.91 -2.40
C LEU A 147 6.15 -10.54 -1.33
N GLY A 148 6.24 -11.27 -0.21
CA GLY A 148 7.29 -11.09 0.81
C GLY A 148 6.90 -10.30 2.06
N CYS A 149 5.68 -9.79 2.17
CA CYS A 149 5.17 -9.13 3.39
C CYS A 149 4.74 -10.17 4.43
N THR A 150 5.69 -10.87 5.04
CA THR A 150 5.41 -11.93 6.02
C THR A 150 5.13 -11.38 7.41
N PRO A 151 4.44 -12.15 8.30
CA PRO A 151 4.34 -11.81 9.71
C PRO A 151 5.74 -11.65 10.35
N GLN A 152 5.89 -10.68 11.25
CA GLN A 152 7.15 -10.40 11.96
C GLN A 152 8.35 -10.10 11.03
N LYS A 153 8.09 -9.57 9.84
CA LYS A 153 9.09 -9.32 8.78
C LYS A 153 10.29 -8.45 9.19
N SER A 154 10.19 -7.64 10.24
CA SER A 154 11.21 -6.66 10.62
C SER A 154 12.62 -7.23 10.77
N LEU A 155 12.74 -8.53 11.11
CA LEU A 155 14.03 -9.21 11.29
C LEU A 155 14.41 -10.17 10.17
N THR A 156 13.49 -10.43 9.25
CA THR A 156 13.62 -11.44 8.18
C THR A 156 13.40 -10.89 6.79
N LEU A 157 13.16 -9.58 6.68
CA LEU A 157 12.86 -8.93 5.42
C LEU A 157 14.01 -9.10 4.42
N THR A 158 13.69 -9.55 3.21
CA THR A 158 14.60 -9.63 2.07
C THR A 158 14.13 -8.70 0.96
N PHE A 159 15.04 -8.26 0.11
CA PHE A 159 14.68 -7.47 -1.05
C PHE A 159 13.87 -8.33 -2.03
N PRO A 160 12.78 -7.80 -2.62
CA PRO A 160 11.92 -8.58 -3.48
C PRO A 160 12.63 -9.01 -4.77
N ASP A 161 12.25 -10.17 -5.33
CA ASP A 161 12.71 -10.60 -6.66
C ASP A 161 12.24 -9.59 -7.71
N GLU A 162 13.14 -9.15 -8.60
CA GLU A 162 12.81 -8.22 -9.68
C GLU A 162 11.67 -8.72 -10.58
N LYS A 163 11.49 -10.04 -10.67
CA LYS A 163 10.46 -10.69 -11.51
C LYS A 163 9.02 -10.42 -11.06
N ILE A 164 8.80 -10.01 -9.81
CA ILE A 164 7.45 -9.66 -9.36
C ILE A 164 6.95 -8.34 -9.96
N PHE A 165 7.85 -7.52 -10.50
CA PHE A 165 7.53 -6.25 -11.11
C PHE A 165 7.45 -6.38 -12.63
N ALA A 166 6.44 -5.81 -13.24
CA ALA A 166 6.28 -5.79 -14.70
C ALA A 166 7.41 -5.03 -15.42
N SER A 167 8.09 -4.13 -14.72
CA SER A 167 9.29 -3.43 -15.24
C SER A 167 10.26 -3.06 -14.11
N LYS A 168 11.54 -2.91 -14.44
CA LYS A 168 12.57 -2.51 -13.48
C LYS A 168 12.35 -1.10 -12.90
N ASN A 169 11.70 -0.21 -13.63
CA ASN A 169 11.40 1.13 -13.14
C ASN A 169 10.48 1.11 -11.92
N LEU A 170 9.58 0.14 -11.83
CA LEU A 170 8.67 -0.03 -10.68
C LEU A 170 9.40 -0.37 -9.38
N ILE A 171 10.63 -0.87 -9.46
CA ILE A 171 11.45 -1.13 -8.27
C ILE A 171 11.84 0.18 -7.57
N TYR A 172 12.07 1.27 -8.31
CA TYR A 172 12.29 2.59 -7.70
C TYR A 172 11.04 3.06 -6.96
N ASP A 173 9.86 2.78 -7.50
CA ASP A 173 8.59 3.14 -6.87
C ASP A 173 8.35 2.31 -5.60
N PHE A 174 8.69 1.01 -5.62
CA PHE A 174 8.73 0.16 -4.43
C PHE A 174 9.70 0.71 -3.36
N ILE A 175 10.93 1.06 -3.76
CA ILE A 175 11.91 1.63 -2.83
C ILE A 175 11.43 2.96 -2.26
N ARG A 176 10.75 3.80 -3.06
CA ARG A 176 10.13 5.04 -2.56
C ARG A 176 9.07 4.74 -1.49
N GLY A 177 8.17 3.79 -1.74
CA GLY A 177 7.18 3.36 -0.75
C GLY A 177 7.82 2.86 0.54
N TYR A 178 8.86 2.04 0.43
CA TYR A 178 9.65 1.58 1.58
C TYR A 178 10.34 2.75 2.31
N CYS A 179 10.95 3.66 1.57
CA CYS A 179 11.59 4.86 2.12
C CYS A 179 10.58 5.78 2.81
N ASP A 180 9.35 5.85 2.33
CA ASP A 180 8.29 6.66 2.95
C ASP A 180 7.82 6.07 4.28
N GLY A 181 7.84 4.75 4.44
CA GLY A 181 7.61 4.10 5.74
C GLY A 181 8.85 4.16 6.64
N ASP A 182 9.84 3.33 6.39
CA ASP A 182 11.01 3.08 7.25
C ASP A 182 12.23 3.98 6.96
N GLY A 183 12.08 5.00 6.10
CA GLY A 183 13.16 5.92 5.81
C GLY A 183 13.05 7.26 6.54
N CYS A 184 14.13 8.00 6.48
CA CYS A 184 14.21 9.38 6.97
C CYS A 184 14.90 10.25 5.91
N LEU A 185 14.23 11.33 5.51
CA LEU A 185 14.81 12.42 4.74
C LEU A 185 14.96 13.64 5.65
N GLY A 186 16.05 14.37 5.53
CA GLY A 186 16.25 15.57 6.31
C GLY A 186 17.27 16.52 5.72
N LEU A 187 17.00 17.80 5.90
CA LEU A 187 17.92 18.89 5.65
C LEU A 187 18.34 19.48 6.99
N TYR A 188 19.63 19.48 7.27
CA TYR A 188 20.18 19.89 8.55
C TYR A 188 21.29 20.92 8.36
N ILE A 189 21.44 21.81 9.32
CA ILE A 189 22.62 22.68 9.42
C ILE A 189 23.62 22.01 10.36
N LYS A 190 24.76 21.56 9.84
CA LYS A 190 25.86 20.98 10.60
C LYS A 190 27.11 21.84 10.45
N LYS A 191 27.63 22.36 11.56
CA LYS A 191 28.81 23.24 11.57
C LYS A 191 28.70 24.44 10.62
N GLY A 192 27.50 25.04 10.51
CA GLY A 192 27.22 26.16 9.63
C GLY A 192 27.00 25.80 8.13
N HIS A 193 27.01 24.52 7.78
CA HIS A 193 26.77 24.05 6.42
C HIS A 193 25.48 23.23 6.33
N GLU A 194 24.72 23.44 5.27
CA GLU A 194 23.57 22.58 4.97
C GLU A 194 24.02 21.18 4.59
N THR A 195 23.37 20.20 5.18
CA THR A 195 23.65 18.77 4.98
C THR A 195 22.35 18.05 4.68
N SER A 196 22.25 17.46 3.50
CA SER A 196 21.15 16.60 3.10
C SER A 196 21.43 15.18 3.56
N GLU A 197 20.44 14.51 4.16
CA GLU A 197 20.56 13.12 4.58
C GLU A 197 19.34 12.34 4.12
N LEU A 198 19.58 11.10 3.66
CA LEU A 198 18.56 10.08 3.42
C LEU A 198 19.03 8.79 4.08
N SER A 199 18.18 8.18 4.89
CA SER A 199 18.48 6.87 5.45
C SER A 199 17.26 5.96 5.41
N MET A 200 17.49 4.64 5.37
CA MET A 200 16.48 3.60 5.45
C MET A 200 16.92 2.55 6.46
N VAL A 201 15.97 2.03 7.25
CA VAL A 201 16.22 0.98 8.24
C VAL A 201 15.67 -0.33 7.70
N GLY A 202 16.37 -1.44 7.95
CA GLY A 202 15.97 -2.78 7.51
C GLY A 202 16.94 -3.86 7.94
N THR A 203 16.79 -5.07 7.43
CA THR A 203 17.77 -6.15 7.62
C THR A 203 19.03 -5.86 6.82
N LEU A 204 20.15 -6.47 7.21
CA LEU A 204 21.44 -6.30 6.51
C LEU A 204 21.33 -6.75 5.04
N GLU A 205 20.69 -7.87 4.80
CA GLU A 205 20.51 -8.45 3.46
C GLU A 205 19.68 -7.53 2.59
N PHE A 206 18.48 -7.14 3.08
CA PHE A 206 17.60 -6.21 2.37
C PHE A 206 18.33 -4.92 1.95
N LEU A 207 19.05 -4.29 2.88
CA LEU A 207 19.74 -3.02 2.61
C LEU A 207 20.93 -3.17 1.66
N LYS A 208 21.63 -4.31 1.65
CA LYS A 208 22.69 -4.58 0.68
C LYS A 208 22.14 -4.73 -0.73
N ASP A 209 21.05 -5.48 -0.90
CA ASP A 209 20.44 -5.69 -2.22
C ASP A 209 19.80 -4.40 -2.73
N LEU A 210 19.14 -3.64 -1.86
CA LEU A 210 18.62 -2.31 -2.17
C LEU A 210 19.73 -1.36 -2.64
N GLN A 211 20.86 -1.30 -1.93
CA GLN A 211 22.01 -0.49 -2.32
C GLN A 211 22.60 -0.95 -3.67
N LYS A 212 22.72 -2.26 -3.87
CA LYS A 212 23.19 -2.85 -5.13
C LYS A 212 22.28 -2.46 -6.29
N PHE A 213 20.96 -2.50 -6.11
CA PHE A 213 19.99 -2.09 -7.12
C PHE A 213 20.13 -0.60 -7.47
N LEU A 214 20.24 0.27 -6.46
CA LEU A 214 20.40 1.71 -6.67
C LEU A 214 21.73 2.07 -7.37
N GLY A 215 22.76 1.22 -7.27
CA GLY A 215 24.08 1.48 -7.81
C GLY A 215 24.81 2.67 -7.16
N ILE A 216 24.34 3.12 -6.01
CA ILE A 216 24.94 4.23 -5.24
C ILE A 216 25.34 3.69 -3.87
N GLU A 217 26.63 3.76 -3.56
CA GLU A 217 27.17 3.27 -2.31
C GLU A 217 26.89 4.22 -1.15
N GLY A 218 26.18 3.74 -0.13
CA GLY A 218 25.91 4.40 1.13
C GLY A 218 26.68 3.77 2.29
N HIS A 219 26.47 4.28 3.49
CA HIS A 219 27.05 3.73 4.72
C HIS A 219 26.03 2.86 5.44
N ILE A 220 26.31 1.55 5.56
CA ILE A 220 25.48 0.62 6.34
C ILE A 220 26.08 0.51 7.74
N ARG A 221 25.26 0.79 8.77
CA ARG A 221 25.64 0.64 10.18
C ARG A 221 24.63 -0.22 10.92
N ASN A 222 25.11 -0.97 11.91
CA ASN A 222 24.27 -1.70 12.84
C ASN A 222 23.51 -0.69 13.74
N LYS A 223 22.20 -0.88 13.89
CA LYS A 223 21.32 -0.11 14.78
C LYS A 223 20.88 -0.90 16.01
N SER A 224 21.38 -2.12 16.20
CA SER A 224 21.06 -2.92 17.40
C SER A 224 21.62 -2.23 18.64
N TYR A 225 20.74 -1.68 19.45
CA TYR A 225 21.06 -1.17 20.78
C TYR A 225 20.71 -2.26 21.80
N ASP A 226 21.64 -2.57 22.69
CA ASP A 226 21.42 -3.40 23.88
C ASP A 226 20.90 -4.85 23.66
N GLY A 227 21.28 -5.50 22.55
CA GLY A 227 20.98 -6.92 22.33
C GLY A 227 19.53 -7.27 21.97
N TYR A 228 18.64 -6.29 21.86
CA TYR A 228 17.21 -6.55 21.60
C TYR A 228 16.82 -6.65 20.12
N HIS A 229 17.67 -6.20 19.18
CA HIS A 229 17.36 -6.25 17.74
C HIS A 229 18.56 -6.80 16.95
N ASN A 230 18.65 -8.11 16.82
CA ASN A 230 19.82 -8.78 16.24
C ASN A 230 20.02 -8.57 14.74
N ASN A 231 19.09 -7.95 13.98
CA ASN A 231 19.21 -7.74 12.53
C ASN A 231 18.61 -6.40 12.09
N ALA A 232 18.84 -5.33 12.85
CA ALA A 232 18.42 -3.98 12.49
C ALA A 232 19.62 -3.14 12.05
N TYR A 233 19.61 -2.71 10.80
CA TYR A 233 20.66 -1.90 10.18
C TYR A 233 20.07 -0.62 9.61
N GLU A 234 20.91 0.37 9.38
CA GLU A 234 20.58 1.61 8.69
C GLU A 234 21.54 1.80 7.51
N LEU A 235 20.96 1.96 6.32
CA LEU A 235 21.68 2.43 5.14
C LEU A 235 21.51 3.95 5.07
N LYS A 236 22.61 4.68 5.06
CA LYS A 236 22.63 6.14 5.08
C LYS A 236 23.38 6.72 3.91
N TYR A 237 22.76 7.71 3.28
CA TYR A 237 23.35 8.58 2.28
C TYR A 237 23.43 10.01 2.82
N SER A 238 24.47 10.76 2.43
CA SER A 238 24.66 12.14 2.84
C SER A 238 24.99 13.05 1.66
N ASN A 239 24.58 14.30 1.74
CA ASN A 239 24.86 15.36 0.78
C ASN A 239 24.50 14.97 -0.65
N PHE A 240 25.46 15.00 -1.57
CA PHE A 240 25.25 14.69 -2.98
C PHE A 240 24.58 13.32 -3.20
N LYS A 241 25.06 12.25 -2.53
CA LYS A 241 24.47 10.91 -2.65
C LYS A 241 23.03 10.85 -2.14
N ALA A 242 22.71 11.57 -1.06
CA ALA A 242 21.32 11.66 -0.55
C ALA A 242 20.40 12.30 -1.58
N ARG A 243 20.85 13.40 -2.22
CA ARG A 243 20.07 14.07 -3.27
C ARG A 243 19.94 13.20 -4.53
N GLN A 244 21.00 12.49 -4.94
CA GLN A 244 20.93 11.55 -6.06
C GLN A 244 19.89 10.46 -5.84
N VAL A 245 19.93 9.79 -4.66
CA VAL A 245 18.96 8.75 -4.31
C VAL A 245 17.56 9.34 -4.24
N SER A 246 17.39 10.50 -3.60
CA SER A 246 16.08 11.17 -3.51
C SER A 246 15.51 11.47 -4.90
N ARG A 247 16.34 11.94 -5.85
CA ARG A 247 15.91 12.19 -7.22
C ARG A 247 15.46 10.91 -7.92
N LEU A 248 16.22 9.80 -7.81
CA LEU A 248 15.80 8.51 -8.36
C LEU A 248 14.46 8.03 -7.82
N LEU A 249 14.13 8.36 -6.56
CA LEU A 249 12.92 7.90 -5.90
C LEU A 249 11.71 8.81 -6.16
N TYR A 250 11.90 10.13 -6.15
CA TYR A 250 10.79 11.09 -6.10
C TYR A 250 10.57 11.89 -7.38
N GLU A 251 11.57 11.97 -8.29
CA GLU A 251 11.40 12.70 -9.55
C GLU A 251 10.27 12.08 -10.40
N ASN A 252 9.33 12.92 -10.84
CA ASN A 252 8.15 12.52 -11.61
C ASN A 252 7.23 11.49 -10.91
N SER A 253 7.31 11.36 -9.58
CA SER A 253 6.42 10.47 -8.85
C SER A 253 5.03 11.08 -8.68
N SER A 254 4.00 10.21 -8.74
CA SER A 254 2.58 10.60 -8.53
C SER A 254 2.06 10.23 -7.14
N VAL A 255 2.68 9.28 -6.46
CA VAL A 255 2.30 8.82 -5.13
C VAL A 255 3.49 8.85 -4.16
N TYR A 256 3.33 9.54 -3.04
CA TYR A 256 4.37 9.77 -2.04
C TYR A 256 3.77 10.21 -0.71
N LEU A 257 4.58 10.15 0.36
CA LEU A 257 4.27 10.75 1.66
C LEU A 257 4.59 12.24 1.63
N ASP A 258 3.59 13.10 1.75
CA ASP A 258 3.66 14.54 1.48
C ASP A 258 4.85 15.20 2.18
N ARG A 259 5.00 15.01 3.50
CA ARG A 259 6.10 15.61 4.28
C ARG A 259 7.51 15.21 3.83
N LYS A 260 7.68 14.04 3.18
CA LYS A 260 8.99 13.62 2.65
C LYS A 260 9.21 14.18 1.26
N TYR A 261 8.16 14.31 0.49
CA TYR A 261 8.20 14.99 -0.79
C TYR A 261 8.58 16.47 -0.64
N ASP A 262 8.03 17.17 0.37
CA ASP A 262 8.41 18.57 0.69
C ASP A 262 9.92 18.71 0.98
N ILE A 263 10.53 17.70 1.65
CA ILE A 263 11.97 17.68 1.90
C ILE A 263 12.74 17.42 0.58
N TYR A 264 12.25 16.53 -0.27
CA TYR A 264 12.84 16.31 -1.59
C TYR A 264 12.82 17.58 -2.43
N GLU A 265 11.70 18.32 -2.47
CA GLU A 265 11.63 19.63 -3.14
C GLU A 265 12.63 20.63 -2.55
N SER A 266 12.86 20.58 -1.25
CA SER A 266 13.88 21.41 -0.61
C SER A 266 15.31 21.05 -1.06
N PHE A 267 15.58 19.73 -1.29
CA PHE A 267 16.84 19.31 -1.89
C PHE A 267 17.01 19.83 -3.31
N CYS A 268 15.95 19.84 -4.15
CA CYS A 268 15.99 20.36 -5.50
C CYS A 268 16.28 21.87 -5.53
N ARG A 269 15.60 22.65 -4.69
CA ARG A 269 15.86 24.11 -4.55
C ARG A 269 17.30 24.39 -4.14
N PHE A 270 17.84 23.65 -3.17
CA PHE A 270 19.23 23.79 -2.74
C PHE A 270 20.23 23.54 -3.87
N GLU A 271 19.95 22.57 -4.77
CA GLU A 271 20.81 22.32 -5.94
C GLU A 271 20.76 23.44 -6.97
N GLU A 272 19.62 24.05 -7.18
CA GLU A 272 19.47 25.17 -8.12
C GLU A 272 20.22 26.43 -7.66
N GLU A 273 20.23 26.67 -6.35
CA GLU A 273 20.89 27.83 -5.72
C GLU A 273 22.41 27.64 -5.58
N SER A 274 22.89 26.38 -5.60
CA SER A 274 24.32 26.08 -5.38
C SER A 274 25.10 25.98 -6.70
N PRO A 275 26.12 26.84 -6.95
CA PRO A 275 26.91 26.78 -8.18
C PRO A 275 27.66 25.46 -8.42
N ARG A 276 27.89 24.69 -7.36
CA ARG A 276 28.63 23.39 -7.40
C ARG A 276 27.72 22.19 -7.77
N ALA A 277 26.41 22.35 -7.74
CA ALA A 277 25.46 21.25 -7.92
C ALA A 277 25.07 21.01 -9.39
N LYS A 278 25.44 21.91 -10.30
CA LYS A 278 24.97 21.90 -11.71
C LYS A 278 25.55 20.80 -12.61
N SER A 279 26.38 19.88 -12.12
CA SER A 279 27.17 19.00 -13.00
C SER A 279 26.70 17.56 -13.17
N SER A 280 25.56 17.12 -12.65
CA SER A 280 25.12 15.75 -12.91
C SER A 280 23.61 15.57 -12.95
N LYS A 281 23.04 15.63 -14.17
CA LYS A 281 21.74 15.04 -14.45
C LYS A 281 21.91 13.52 -14.48
N ILE A 282 21.50 12.83 -13.42
CA ILE A 282 21.30 11.38 -13.44
C ILE A 282 19.81 11.15 -13.65
N SER A 283 19.42 10.80 -14.89
CA SER A 283 18.10 10.25 -15.18
C SER A 283 17.97 8.84 -14.58
N ARG A 284 16.76 8.35 -14.33
CA ARG A 284 16.49 6.93 -14.12
C ARG A 284 17.18 6.17 -15.25
N ARG A 285 18.15 5.32 -14.93
CA ARG A 285 19.15 4.77 -15.86
C ARG A 285 18.59 3.76 -16.87
N TRP A 286 17.29 3.53 -16.85
CA TRP A 286 16.61 2.63 -17.77
C TRP A 286 15.66 3.44 -18.62
N ASP A 287 16.20 3.99 -19.75
CA ASP A 287 15.35 4.52 -20.80
C ASP A 287 14.41 3.41 -21.30
N ALA A 288 13.17 3.79 -21.62
CA ALA A 288 12.07 2.92 -22.02
C ALA A 288 12.30 2.10 -23.31
N ASN A 289 13.53 2.06 -23.84
CA ASN A 289 13.90 1.39 -25.10
C ASN A 289 14.67 0.07 -24.89
N THR A 290 14.77 -0.47 -23.68
CA THR A 290 15.15 -1.86 -23.53
C THR A 290 13.88 -2.70 -23.47
N GLU A 291 13.22 -2.80 -24.61
CA GLU A 291 12.27 -3.89 -24.88
C GLU A 291 12.96 -5.20 -24.48
N VAL A 292 12.33 -5.93 -23.57
CA VAL A 292 12.56 -7.35 -23.40
C VAL A 292 12.12 -7.99 -24.70
N THR A 293 13.01 -8.00 -25.70
CA THR A 293 12.83 -8.80 -26.92
C THR A 293 12.67 -10.24 -26.48
N SER A 294 11.42 -10.69 -26.51
CA SER A 294 10.96 -12.02 -26.92
C SER A 294 12.07 -13.09 -27.10
N GLU A 295 12.46 -13.75 -26.03
CA GLU A 295 13.02 -15.11 -26.07
C GLU A 295 12.06 -16.16 -25.47
N ILE A 296 10.77 -15.92 -25.48
CA ILE A 296 9.74 -16.90 -25.06
C ILE A 296 8.85 -17.32 -26.23
N THR A 297 9.37 -17.31 -27.45
CA THR A 297 8.59 -17.79 -28.59
C THR A 297 9.41 -18.76 -29.51
N GLN A 298 10.30 -19.56 -28.92
CA GLN A 298 10.83 -20.74 -29.64
C GLN A 298 10.91 -21.90 -28.66
N GLY A 299 9.90 -22.76 -28.65
CA GLY A 299 9.88 -23.96 -27.85
C GLY A 299 8.55 -24.66 -27.70
N LEU A 300 7.63 -24.45 -28.65
CA LEU A 300 6.43 -25.30 -28.78
C LEU A 300 6.31 -25.77 -30.21
N GLU A 301 7.23 -26.66 -30.60
CA GLU A 301 6.97 -27.55 -31.72
C GLU A 301 6.00 -28.66 -31.26
N ALA A 302 4.88 -28.77 -31.96
CA ALA A 302 3.90 -29.80 -31.76
C ALA A 302 4.49 -31.21 -32.07
N PRO A 303 4.09 -32.27 -31.35
CA PRO A 303 4.55 -33.61 -31.67
C PRO A 303 3.96 -34.04 -33.03
N GLN A 304 4.88 -34.38 -33.94
CA GLN A 304 4.55 -35.02 -35.21
C GLN A 304 3.87 -36.37 -34.95
N ARG A 305 2.72 -36.57 -35.58
CA ARG A 305 2.08 -37.88 -35.71
C ARG A 305 3.01 -38.78 -36.52
N VAL A 306 3.42 -39.89 -35.94
CA VAL A 306 3.97 -41.02 -36.66
C VAL A 306 2.77 -41.85 -37.17
N GLU A 307 2.50 -41.76 -38.45
CA GLU A 307 1.74 -42.79 -39.20
C GLU A 307 2.74 -43.85 -39.65
N GLY A 308 2.34 -45.10 -39.58
CA GLY A 308 3.00 -46.08 -40.38
C GLY A 308 3.20 -47.44 -39.72
N GLU A 309 2.43 -48.35 -40.21
CA GLU A 309 2.54 -49.82 -40.41
C GLU A 309 2.49 -50.71 -39.16
#